data_583234e414d8afbb74d9b07e3ea7f03f
#
_entry.id   583234e414d8afbb74d9b07e3ea7f03f
#
_cell.length_a   1.000
_cell.length_b   1.000
_cell.length_c   1.000
_cell.angle_alpha   90.00
_cell.angle_beta   90.00
_cell.angle_gamma   90.00
#
_symmetry.space_group_name_H-M   'P 1'
#
loop_
_entity.id
_entity.type
_entity.pdbx_description
1 polymer ?
#
loop_
_entity_poly.entity_id
_entity_poly.type
_entity_poly.pdbx_seq_one_letter_code
_entity_poly.pdbx_strand_id
1 'polypeptide(L)'
;MKNLAVQSDVTQNINMLNKLHMAMIELYKGDSRRIQHFCKVHSYARLIAQMENVDYKTLFIIETAALTHDIGIHTCEEKYGECGGRLQEKEGPALAKELLERLGFETDISERVQYLIAHHHTYSNIDGIDYQMLVEADFLVNMYEDGVSKDAVLKAYNNIFKTEYGKYICKDLSLIHI
;
A
#
# COMPACT_ATOMS: atom_id res chain seq x y z
N MET A 1 -5.28 26.48 20.97
CA MET A 1 -6.42 25.81 20.34
C MET A 1 -6.02 25.04 19.06
N LYS A 2 -5.24 25.58 18.10
CA LYS A 2 -4.81 24.84 16.87
C LYS A 2 -4.03 23.55 17.18
N ASN A 3 -3.11 23.53 18.16
CA ASN A 3 -2.32 22.34 18.48
C ASN A 3 -3.14 21.17 19.08
N LEU A 4 -4.21 21.47 19.82
CA LEU A 4 -5.10 20.45 20.41
C LEU A 4 -6.00 19.79 19.33
N ALA A 5 -6.46 20.55 18.34
CA ALA A 5 -7.24 20.00 17.23
C ALA A 5 -6.39 19.07 16.37
N VAL A 6 -5.18 19.48 15.98
CA VAL A 6 -4.26 18.64 15.21
C VAL A 6 -3.91 17.35 15.96
N GLN A 7 -3.72 17.42 17.28
CA GLN A 7 -3.40 16.23 18.09
C GLN A 7 -4.59 15.27 18.22
N SER A 8 -5.82 15.81 18.23
CA SER A 8 -7.07 15.03 18.17
C SER A 8 -7.18 14.26 16.86
N ASP A 9 -6.96 14.94 15.73
CA ASP A 9 -7.06 14.35 14.38
C ASP A 9 -6.01 13.25 14.16
N VAL A 10 -4.78 13.47 14.62
CA VAL A 10 -3.70 12.46 14.59
C VAL A 10 -4.10 11.20 15.35
N THR A 11 -4.62 11.35 16.56
CA THR A 11 -5.03 10.21 17.39
C THR A 11 -6.21 9.46 16.77
N GLN A 12 -7.16 10.19 16.17
CA GLN A 12 -8.30 9.60 15.48
C GLN A 12 -7.85 8.77 14.28
N ASN A 13 -6.96 9.30 13.44
CA ASN A 13 -6.44 8.61 12.26
C ASN A 13 -5.67 7.33 12.65
N ILE A 14 -4.84 7.38 13.68
CA ILE A 14 -4.15 6.19 14.20
C ILE A 14 -5.17 5.12 14.63
N ASN A 15 -6.23 5.50 15.33
CA ASN A 15 -7.26 4.56 15.74
C ASN A 15 -8.02 3.98 14.54
N MET A 16 -8.26 4.76 13.49
CA MET A 16 -8.89 4.29 12.26
C MET A 16 -7.99 3.31 11.51
N LEU A 17 -6.69 3.59 11.37
CA LEU A 17 -5.72 2.66 10.78
C LEU A 17 -5.63 1.35 11.55
N ASN A 18 -5.62 1.39 12.88
CA ASN A 18 -5.61 0.19 13.69
C ASN A 18 -6.88 -0.66 13.49
N LYS A 19 -8.06 -0.03 13.39
CA LYS A 19 -9.32 -0.73 13.08
C LYS A 19 -9.28 -1.34 11.69
N LEU A 20 -8.79 -0.62 10.69
CA LEU A 20 -8.63 -1.11 9.33
C LEU A 20 -7.68 -2.31 9.29
N HIS A 21 -6.53 -2.21 9.96
CA HIS A 21 -5.55 -3.28 10.02
C HIS A 21 -6.13 -4.56 10.62
N MET A 22 -6.87 -4.43 11.73
CA MET A 22 -7.56 -5.57 12.35
C MET A 22 -8.65 -6.15 11.44
N ALA A 23 -9.41 -5.31 10.73
CA ALA A 23 -10.42 -5.76 9.78
C ALA A 23 -9.80 -6.53 8.59
N MET A 24 -8.64 -6.09 8.10
CA MET A 24 -7.90 -6.79 7.05
C MET A 24 -7.35 -8.14 7.55
N ILE A 25 -6.82 -8.20 8.77
CA ILE A 25 -6.39 -9.47 9.38
C ILE A 25 -7.57 -10.45 9.52
N GLU A 26 -8.74 -9.96 9.91
CA GLU A 26 -9.94 -10.79 10.03
C GLU A 26 -10.43 -11.26 8.66
N LEU A 27 -10.42 -10.41 7.64
CA LEU A 27 -10.79 -10.73 6.25
C LEU A 27 -9.91 -11.85 5.69
N TYR A 28 -8.61 -11.81 5.98
CA TYR A 28 -7.62 -12.80 5.53
C TYR A 28 -7.31 -13.87 6.57
N LYS A 29 -8.22 -14.13 7.51
CA LYS A 29 -8.04 -15.12 8.58
C LYS A 29 -7.65 -16.49 8.03
N GLY A 30 -6.50 -17.00 8.46
CA GLY A 30 -5.93 -18.26 8.01
C GLY A 30 -4.95 -18.15 6.86
N ASP A 31 -4.89 -17.00 6.18
CA ASP A 31 -3.93 -16.70 5.13
C ASP A 31 -2.77 -15.83 5.66
N SER A 32 -1.86 -16.51 6.36
CA SER A 32 -0.72 -15.84 6.99
C SER A 32 0.22 -15.17 5.98
N ARG A 33 0.32 -15.70 4.74
CA ARG A 33 1.17 -15.13 3.70
C ARG A 33 0.68 -13.73 3.33
N ARG A 34 -0.60 -13.58 3.02
CA ARG A 34 -1.18 -12.29 2.64
C ARG A 34 -1.24 -11.31 3.80
N ILE A 35 -1.54 -11.78 5.02
CA ILE A 35 -1.45 -10.93 6.22
C ILE A 35 -0.03 -10.37 6.39
N GLN A 36 1.01 -11.19 6.30
CA GLN A 36 2.39 -10.75 6.39
C GLN A 36 2.77 -9.80 5.24
N HIS A 37 2.25 -10.04 4.03
CA HIS A 37 2.48 -9.18 2.88
C HIS A 37 2.01 -7.75 3.14
N PHE A 38 0.71 -7.53 3.38
CA PHE A 38 0.22 -6.17 3.57
C PHE A 38 0.77 -5.49 4.83
N CYS A 39 1.10 -6.23 5.90
CA CYS A 39 1.80 -5.67 7.06
C CYS A 39 3.18 -5.12 6.69
N LYS A 40 3.94 -5.84 5.86
CA LYS A 40 5.26 -5.40 5.40
C LYS A 40 5.15 -4.22 4.42
N VAL A 41 4.21 -4.29 3.46
CA VAL A 41 3.95 -3.17 2.54
C VAL A 41 3.58 -1.91 3.31
N HIS A 42 2.66 -2.00 4.28
CA HIS A 42 2.29 -0.88 5.14
C HIS A 42 3.50 -0.31 5.90
N SER A 43 4.36 -1.17 6.47
CA SER A 43 5.54 -0.73 7.20
C SER A 43 6.52 0.06 6.31
N TYR A 44 6.82 -0.44 5.09
CA TYR A 44 7.70 0.26 4.16
C TYR A 44 7.06 1.53 3.61
N ALA A 45 5.79 1.49 3.23
CA ALA A 45 5.07 2.65 2.72
C ALA A 45 5.07 3.80 3.74
N ARG A 46 4.77 3.49 5.00
CA ARG A 46 4.84 4.47 6.09
C ARG A 46 6.25 5.01 6.29
N LEU A 47 7.28 4.14 6.32
CA LEU A 47 8.66 4.55 6.51
C LEU A 47 9.10 5.50 5.39
N ILE A 48 8.87 5.13 4.13
CA ILE A 48 9.22 5.97 2.97
C ILE A 48 8.49 7.31 3.08
N ALA A 49 7.18 7.31 3.30
CA ALA A 49 6.37 8.52 3.39
C ALA A 49 6.84 9.48 4.50
N GLN A 50 7.18 8.96 5.67
CA GLN A 50 7.70 9.75 6.78
C GLN A 50 9.08 10.35 6.47
N MET A 51 9.96 9.59 5.85
CA MET A 51 11.31 10.04 5.49
C MET A 51 11.30 11.04 4.34
N GLU A 52 10.37 10.93 3.41
CA GLU A 52 10.11 11.90 2.32
C GLU A 52 9.34 13.14 2.79
N ASN A 53 8.97 13.19 4.08
CA ASN A 53 8.26 14.32 4.70
C ASN A 53 6.96 14.71 4.02
N VAL A 54 6.15 13.74 3.58
CA VAL A 54 4.81 14.01 3.05
C VAL A 54 3.90 14.62 4.12
N ASP A 55 2.87 15.35 3.69
CA ASP A 55 1.88 15.89 4.60
C ASP A 55 1.04 14.77 5.26
N TYR A 56 0.37 15.13 6.34
CA TYR A 56 -0.34 14.18 7.19
C TYR A 56 -1.49 13.46 6.48
N LYS A 57 -2.20 14.15 5.58
CA LYS A 57 -3.29 13.56 4.79
C LYS A 57 -2.75 12.56 3.78
N THR A 58 -1.68 12.90 3.08
CA THR A 58 -0.98 12.03 2.15
C THR A 58 -0.46 10.77 2.85
N LEU A 59 0.15 10.91 4.04
CA LEU A 59 0.58 9.77 4.85
C LEU A 59 -0.60 8.85 5.19
N PHE A 60 -1.73 9.40 5.63
CA PHE A 60 -2.92 8.63 5.98
C PHE A 60 -3.49 7.85 4.79
N ILE A 61 -3.52 8.47 3.60
CA ILE A 61 -3.91 7.81 2.34
C ILE A 61 -2.96 6.64 2.01
N ILE A 62 -1.64 6.88 2.08
CA ILE A 62 -0.63 5.86 1.80
C ILE A 62 -0.77 4.65 2.73
N GLU A 63 -0.88 4.90 4.04
CA GLU A 63 -1.03 3.83 5.03
C GLU A 63 -2.33 3.04 4.82
N THR A 64 -3.43 3.72 4.51
CA THR A 64 -4.72 3.09 4.20
C THR A 64 -4.64 2.24 2.94
N ALA A 65 -4.06 2.78 1.87
CA ALA A 65 -3.89 2.07 0.60
C ALA A 65 -2.96 0.85 0.76
N ALA A 66 -1.86 0.99 1.47
CA ALA A 66 -0.92 -0.10 1.71
C ALA A 66 -1.54 -1.29 2.47
N LEU A 67 -2.47 -1.03 3.40
CA LEU A 67 -3.21 -2.08 4.08
C LEU A 67 -4.23 -2.78 3.18
N THR A 68 -4.78 -2.09 2.17
CA THR A 68 -5.94 -2.56 1.40
C THR A 68 -5.67 -2.85 -0.07
N HIS A 69 -4.45 -2.59 -0.60
CA HIS A 69 -4.17 -2.68 -2.04
C HIS A 69 -4.55 -4.04 -2.64
N ASP A 70 -4.33 -5.10 -1.90
CA ASP A 70 -4.58 -6.49 -2.28
C ASP A 70 -5.94 -7.05 -1.82
N ILE A 71 -6.86 -6.21 -1.34
CA ILE A 71 -8.14 -6.65 -0.77
C ILE A 71 -8.98 -7.52 -1.72
N GLY A 72 -8.73 -7.43 -3.02
CA GLY A 72 -9.45 -8.16 -4.06
C GLY A 72 -9.03 -9.62 -4.27
N ILE A 73 -7.92 -10.07 -3.68
CA ILE A 73 -7.30 -11.37 -4.04
C ILE A 73 -8.26 -12.54 -3.84
N HIS A 74 -8.84 -12.73 -2.65
CA HIS A 74 -9.77 -13.84 -2.39
C HIS A 74 -10.98 -13.81 -3.33
N THR A 75 -11.54 -12.64 -3.58
CA THR A 75 -12.65 -12.48 -4.52
C THR A 75 -12.25 -12.86 -5.95
N CYS A 76 -11.03 -12.51 -6.38
CA CYS A 76 -10.50 -12.92 -7.67
C CYS A 76 -10.37 -14.44 -7.76
N GLU A 77 -9.78 -15.07 -6.76
CA GLU A 77 -9.59 -16.52 -6.71
C GLU A 77 -10.93 -17.27 -6.72
N GLU A 78 -11.91 -16.80 -5.95
CA GLU A 78 -13.26 -17.37 -5.93
C GLU A 78 -14.00 -17.22 -7.26
N LYS A 79 -13.92 -16.04 -7.91
CA LYS A 79 -14.66 -15.76 -9.14
C LYS A 79 -13.99 -16.33 -10.39
N TYR A 80 -12.66 -16.32 -10.44
CA TYR A 80 -11.90 -16.58 -11.67
C TYR A 80 -10.97 -17.79 -11.57
N GLY A 81 -10.77 -18.33 -10.36
CA GLY A 81 -9.81 -19.42 -10.12
C GLY A 81 -8.34 -18.96 -10.11
N GLU A 82 -8.10 -17.68 -10.32
CA GLU A 82 -6.76 -17.06 -10.34
C GLU A 82 -6.85 -15.59 -9.89
N CYS A 83 -5.70 -15.00 -9.55
CA CYS A 83 -5.63 -13.59 -9.20
C CYS A 83 -4.35 -12.95 -9.77
N GLY A 84 -4.47 -12.31 -10.93
CA GLY A 84 -3.41 -11.47 -11.49
C GLY A 84 -3.68 -9.99 -11.24
N GLY A 85 -2.66 -9.13 -11.42
CA GLY A 85 -2.74 -7.70 -11.11
C GLY A 85 -3.94 -6.98 -11.73
N ARG A 86 -4.31 -7.28 -12.98
CA ARG A 86 -5.49 -6.69 -13.63
C ARG A 86 -6.81 -7.07 -12.95
N LEU A 87 -6.92 -8.27 -12.39
CA LEU A 87 -8.11 -8.69 -11.67
C LEU A 87 -8.17 -8.02 -10.30
N GLN A 88 -7.04 -7.85 -9.63
CA GLN A 88 -6.94 -7.10 -8.38
C GLN A 88 -7.36 -5.64 -8.56
N GLU A 89 -6.82 -4.97 -9.60
CA GLU A 89 -7.20 -3.59 -9.97
C GLU A 89 -8.69 -3.45 -10.29
N LYS A 90 -9.32 -4.50 -10.83
CA LYS A 90 -10.75 -4.52 -11.16
C LYS A 90 -11.64 -4.76 -9.93
N GLU A 91 -11.34 -5.75 -9.11
CA GLU A 91 -12.22 -6.19 -8.01
C GLU A 91 -11.94 -5.44 -6.69
N GLY A 92 -10.69 -5.04 -6.47
CA GLY A 92 -10.24 -4.41 -5.21
C GLY A 92 -10.96 -3.11 -4.84
N PRO A 93 -11.14 -2.14 -5.77
CA PRO A 93 -11.68 -0.82 -5.42
C PRO A 93 -13.06 -0.85 -4.78
N ALA A 94 -13.97 -1.69 -5.27
CA ALA A 94 -15.32 -1.80 -4.72
C ALA A 94 -15.33 -2.39 -3.31
N LEU A 95 -14.49 -3.39 -3.06
CA LEU A 95 -14.32 -4.02 -1.74
C LEU A 95 -13.68 -3.06 -0.74
N ALA A 96 -12.67 -2.30 -1.19
CA ALA A 96 -12.05 -1.27 -0.36
C ALA A 96 -13.06 -0.18 0.01
N LYS A 97 -13.86 0.29 -0.95
CA LYS A 97 -14.93 1.26 -0.70
C LYS A 97 -15.86 0.80 0.42
N GLU A 98 -16.42 -0.42 0.29
CA GLU A 98 -17.35 -0.97 1.26
C GLU A 98 -16.72 -1.06 2.66
N LEU A 99 -15.46 -1.54 2.75
CA LEU A 99 -14.75 -1.65 4.02
C LEU A 99 -14.50 -0.28 4.64
N LEU A 100 -13.99 0.68 3.86
CA LEU A 100 -13.64 2.02 4.34
C LEU A 100 -14.87 2.82 4.78
N GLU A 101 -15.97 2.76 4.02
CA GLU A 101 -17.26 3.38 4.39
C GLU A 101 -17.79 2.79 5.70
N ARG A 102 -17.76 1.47 5.86
CA ARG A 102 -18.18 0.79 7.10
C ARG A 102 -17.36 1.20 8.32
N LEU A 103 -16.08 1.49 8.13
CA LEU A 103 -15.16 1.94 9.18
C LEU A 103 -15.21 3.45 9.44
N GLY A 104 -15.96 4.22 8.62
CA GLY A 104 -16.16 5.65 8.78
C GLY A 104 -15.03 6.53 8.22
N PHE A 105 -14.31 6.05 7.19
CA PHE A 105 -13.33 6.88 6.47
C PHE A 105 -14.04 7.98 5.66
N GLU A 106 -13.40 9.15 5.55
CA GLU A 106 -13.90 10.26 4.75
C GLU A 106 -13.94 9.90 3.27
N THR A 107 -14.93 10.43 2.55
CA THR A 107 -15.19 10.09 1.14
C THR A 107 -13.99 10.35 0.25
N ASP A 108 -13.33 11.49 0.40
CA ASP A 108 -12.16 11.88 -0.41
C ASP A 108 -10.94 10.98 -0.17
N ILE A 109 -10.74 10.50 1.07
CA ILE A 109 -9.73 9.49 1.40
C ILE A 109 -10.09 8.17 0.73
N SER A 110 -11.34 7.72 0.88
CA SER A 110 -11.82 6.47 0.29
C SER A 110 -11.70 6.46 -1.24
N GLU A 111 -12.08 7.56 -1.90
CA GLU A 111 -11.98 7.71 -3.36
C GLU A 111 -10.52 7.65 -3.84
N ARG A 112 -9.59 8.34 -3.15
CA ARG A 112 -8.17 8.29 -3.51
C ARG A 112 -7.58 6.90 -3.30
N VAL A 113 -7.92 6.21 -2.20
CA VAL A 113 -7.48 4.84 -1.93
C VAL A 113 -8.01 3.87 -2.99
N GLN A 114 -9.28 3.98 -3.39
CA GLN A 114 -9.85 3.18 -4.49
C GLN A 114 -9.10 3.38 -5.80
N TYR A 115 -8.74 4.64 -6.11
CA TYR A 115 -7.94 4.96 -7.29
C TYR A 115 -6.56 4.29 -7.23
N LEU A 116 -5.87 4.36 -6.09
CA LEU A 116 -4.58 3.72 -5.91
C LEU A 116 -4.67 2.20 -6.08
N ILE A 117 -5.69 1.57 -5.51
CA ILE A 117 -5.95 0.13 -5.66
C ILE A 117 -6.23 -0.24 -7.12
N ALA A 118 -7.01 0.59 -7.83
CA ALA A 118 -7.33 0.37 -9.24
C ALA A 118 -6.12 0.44 -10.18
N HIS A 119 -4.95 0.89 -9.69
CA HIS A 119 -3.79 1.15 -10.55
C HIS A 119 -2.47 0.63 -9.98
N HIS A 120 -2.44 -0.02 -8.82
CA HIS A 120 -1.18 -0.36 -8.12
C HIS A 120 -0.27 -1.34 -8.90
N HIS A 121 -0.80 -2.04 -9.90
CA HIS A 121 -0.03 -2.83 -10.87
C HIS A 121 0.22 -2.11 -12.21
N THR A 122 -0.22 -0.85 -12.33
CA THR A 122 -0.02 -0.01 -13.51
C THR A 122 1.13 0.97 -13.25
N TYR A 123 2.32 0.69 -13.80
CA TYR A 123 3.55 1.43 -13.48
C TYR A 123 3.85 2.58 -14.44
N SER A 124 2.88 3.00 -15.25
CA SER A 124 2.95 4.15 -16.15
C SER A 124 1.97 5.23 -15.71
N ASN A 125 2.35 6.49 -15.94
CA ASN A 125 1.50 7.65 -15.61
C ASN A 125 1.12 7.73 -14.11
N ILE A 126 2.06 7.42 -13.24
CA ILE A 126 1.90 7.60 -11.79
C ILE A 126 1.66 9.08 -11.49
N ASP A 127 0.50 9.44 -10.96
CA ASP A 127 0.00 10.82 -10.87
C ASP A 127 0.18 11.48 -9.50
N GLY A 128 0.83 10.83 -8.57
CA GLY A 128 1.03 11.37 -7.23
C GLY A 128 2.12 10.66 -6.44
N ILE A 129 2.61 11.34 -5.40
CA ILE A 129 3.65 10.79 -4.54
C ILE A 129 3.13 9.61 -3.71
N ASP A 130 1.84 9.62 -3.34
CA ASP A 130 1.16 8.54 -2.65
C ASP A 130 1.12 7.26 -3.48
N TYR A 131 0.81 7.38 -4.78
CA TYR A 131 0.84 6.28 -5.71
C TYR A 131 2.26 5.74 -5.89
N GLN A 132 3.23 6.63 -6.09
CA GLN A 132 4.63 6.24 -6.24
C GLN A 132 5.14 5.45 -5.04
N MET A 133 4.85 5.91 -3.82
CA MET A 133 5.30 5.26 -2.59
C MET A 133 4.62 3.91 -2.34
N LEU A 134 3.33 3.79 -2.66
CA LEU A 134 2.62 2.51 -2.59
C LEU A 134 3.27 1.47 -3.50
N VAL A 135 3.52 1.84 -4.77
CA VAL A 135 4.17 0.97 -5.75
C VAL A 135 5.57 0.56 -5.29
N GLU A 136 6.38 1.50 -4.81
CA GLU A 136 7.72 1.18 -4.31
C GLU A 136 7.70 0.24 -3.10
N ALA A 137 6.80 0.48 -2.15
CA ALA A 137 6.66 -0.36 -0.96
C ALA A 137 6.23 -1.79 -1.32
N ASP A 138 5.28 -1.93 -2.24
CA ASP A 138 4.85 -3.23 -2.73
C ASP A 138 5.97 -3.97 -3.47
N PHE A 139 6.72 -3.27 -4.34
CA PHE A 139 7.90 -3.84 -4.98
C PHE A 139 8.96 -4.33 -4.00
N LEU A 140 9.25 -3.57 -2.93
CA LEU A 140 10.22 -3.99 -1.90
C LEU A 140 9.84 -5.34 -1.27
N VAL A 141 8.55 -5.56 -1.04
CA VAL A 141 8.06 -6.81 -0.44
C VAL A 141 8.02 -7.93 -1.46
N ASN A 142 7.44 -7.69 -2.66
CA ASN A 142 7.33 -8.69 -3.72
C ASN A 142 8.70 -9.21 -4.19
N MET A 143 9.69 -8.34 -4.36
CA MET A 143 11.04 -8.76 -4.77
C MET A 143 11.67 -9.76 -3.79
N TYR A 144 11.37 -9.63 -2.51
CA TYR A 144 11.84 -10.59 -1.50
C TYR A 144 10.99 -11.87 -1.48
N GLU A 145 9.66 -11.73 -1.51
CA GLU A 145 8.73 -12.86 -1.40
C GLU A 145 8.79 -13.78 -2.62
N ASP A 146 9.02 -13.22 -3.80
CA ASP A 146 9.13 -13.97 -5.05
C ASP A 146 10.57 -14.44 -5.36
N GLY A 147 11.55 -14.04 -4.54
CA GLY A 147 12.94 -14.43 -4.69
C GLY A 147 13.55 -14.02 -6.04
N VAL A 148 13.22 -12.82 -6.51
CA VAL A 148 13.64 -12.35 -7.84
C VAL A 148 15.16 -12.20 -7.96
N SER A 149 15.67 -12.34 -9.18
CA SER A 149 17.12 -12.22 -9.46
C SER A 149 17.63 -10.78 -9.22
N LYS A 150 18.94 -10.65 -8.98
CA LYS A 150 19.60 -9.33 -8.85
C LYS A 150 19.37 -8.43 -10.07
N ASP A 151 19.36 -9.00 -11.29
CA ASP A 151 19.10 -8.26 -12.51
C ASP A 151 17.67 -7.72 -12.57
N ALA A 152 16.69 -8.49 -12.07
CA ALA A 152 15.30 -8.03 -11.97
C ALA A 152 15.16 -6.90 -10.94
N VAL A 153 15.84 -7.01 -9.81
CA VAL A 153 15.89 -5.93 -8.79
C VAL A 153 16.50 -4.66 -9.39
N LEU A 154 17.63 -4.78 -10.12
CA LEU A 154 18.29 -3.63 -10.75
C LEU A 154 17.39 -2.95 -11.80
N LYS A 155 16.63 -3.72 -12.57
CA LYS A 155 15.65 -3.19 -13.51
C LYS A 155 14.52 -2.44 -12.78
N ALA A 156 13.99 -3.02 -11.70
CA ALA A 156 12.97 -2.35 -10.87
C ALA A 156 13.53 -1.06 -10.26
N TYR A 157 14.71 -1.11 -9.67
CA TYR A 157 15.39 0.07 -9.12
C TYR A 157 15.50 1.22 -10.12
N ASN A 158 15.90 0.94 -11.35
CA ASN A 158 16.08 1.98 -12.37
C ASN A 158 14.77 2.50 -12.95
N ASN A 159 13.76 1.66 -13.09
CA ASN A 159 12.53 2.00 -13.80
C ASN A 159 11.38 2.41 -12.88
N ILE A 160 11.26 1.79 -11.71
CA ILE A 160 10.12 1.93 -10.80
C ILE A 160 10.44 2.92 -9.66
N PHE A 161 11.57 2.75 -8.98
CA PHE A 161 11.90 3.57 -7.81
C PHE A 161 12.25 5.00 -8.21
N LYS A 162 11.57 5.99 -7.60
CA LYS A 162 11.77 7.43 -7.84
C LYS A 162 12.07 8.19 -6.56
N THR A 163 11.50 7.75 -5.41
CA THR A 163 11.74 8.40 -4.12
C THR A 163 13.18 8.16 -3.65
N GLU A 164 13.71 9.07 -2.85
CA GLU A 164 15.07 8.96 -2.30
C GLU A 164 15.17 7.76 -1.36
N TYR A 165 14.24 7.66 -0.42
CA TYR A 165 14.26 6.60 0.59
C TYR A 165 13.80 5.24 0.06
N GLY A 166 12.90 5.21 -0.90
CA GLY A 166 12.54 3.97 -1.59
C GLY A 166 13.76 3.37 -2.30
N LYS A 167 14.54 4.19 -3.01
CA LYS A 167 15.81 3.79 -3.62
C LYS A 167 16.84 3.33 -2.59
N TYR A 168 16.97 4.10 -1.50
CA TYR A 168 17.91 3.76 -0.43
C TYR A 168 17.60 2.38 0.16
N ILE A 169 16.33 2.14 0.53
CA ILE A 169 15.89 0.86 1.10
C ILE A 169 16.05 -0.28 0.09
N CYS A 170 15.66 -0.07 -1.17
CA CYS A 170 15.82 -1.09 -2.23
C CYS A 170 17.28 -1.52 -2.38
N LYS A 171 18.20 -0.57 -2.39
CA LYS A 171 19.64 -0.82 -2.48
C LYS A 171 20.16 -1.64 -1.31
N ASP A 172 19.81 -1.25 -0.09
CA ASP A 172 20.30 -1.88 1.14
C ASP A 172 19.72 -3.29 1.33
N LEU A 173 18.42 -3.48 1.07
CA LEU A 173 17.78 -4.79 1.15
C LEU A 173 18.36 -5.80 0.14
N SER A 174 18.73 -5.33 -1.03
CA SER A 174 19.13 -6.20 -2.13
C SER A 174 20.64 -6.38 -2.24
N LEU A 175 21.43 -5.66 -1.43
CA LEU A 175 22.90 -5.60 -1.53
C LEU A 175 23.38 -5.33 -2.96
N ILE A 176 22.65 -4.49 -3.68
CA ILE A 176 23.02 -4.07 -5.03
C ILE A 176 24.08 -2.99 -4.85
N HIS A 177 25.32 -3.34 -5.14
CA HIS A 177 26.38 -2.34 -5.27
C HIS A 177 26.22 -1.68 -6.65
N ILE A 178 25.69 -0.46 -6.65
CA ILE A 178 25.57 0.40 -7.84
C ILE A 178 26.74 1.37 -7.83
#